data_70738c7f32bc1977d0fc1c1a4100ea86
#
_entry.id   70738c7f32bc1977d0fc1c1a4100ea86
#
_cell.length_a   1.000
_cell.length_b   1.000
_cell.length_c   1.000
_cell.angle_alpha   90.00
_cell.angle_beta   90.00
_cell.angle_gamma   90.00
#
_symmetry.space_group_name_H-M   'P 1'
#
loop_
_entity.id
_entity.type
_entity.pdbx_description
1 polymer ?
#
loop_
_entity_poly.entity_id
_entity_poly.type
_entity_poly.pdbx_seq_one_letter_code
_entity_poly.pdbx_strand_id
1 'polypeptide(L)'
;IFNKKKSYFIYRSYLDKFSETRLNFFLGQIPTFETLDKNQEMIPRYNKKKREILNLDKKKVTEIERVIRKLIPKIIPSCFLENFEELKEKAFQLPWPSNPRAIITANSYEFNELFKIWAAFKISEGSKYFIFQHGSLNSNSILKEMTNEYVVCDKFFYWGKKFNNKK
;
A
#
# COMPACT_ATOMS: atom_id res chain seq x y z
N ILE A 1 26.64 7.66 3.75
CA ILE A 1 25.78 7.11 4.83
C ILE A 1 24.85 8.23 5.22
N PHE A 2 23.81 8.46 4.40
CA PHE A 2 22.82 9.50 4.68
C PHE A 2 21.84 9.01 5.71
N ASN A 3 21.49 9.91 6.62
CA ASN A 3 20.73 9.68 7.84
C ASN A 3 19.39 8.97 7.57
N LYS A 4 19.29 7.67 7.84
CA LYS A 4 18.06 6.87 7.76
C LYS A 4 16.99 7.30 8.76
N LYS A 5 17.27 8.29 9.60
CA LYS A 5 16.38 8.75 10.66
C LYS A 5 15.39 9.78 10.13
N LYS A 6 14.11 9.39 10.04
CA LYS A 6 12.94 10.25 9.87
C LYS A 6 12.87 10.99 8.52
N SER A 7 13.06 10.30 7.42
CA SER A 7 12.84 10.83 6.07
C SER A 7 11.38 10.67 5.62
N TYR A 8 10.99 11.48 4.64
CA TYR A 8 9.74 11.26 3.91
C TYR A 8 10.02 10.31 2.77
N PHE A 9 9.28 9.20 2.68
CA PHE A 9 9.46 8.24 1.61
C PHE A 9 8.46 8.53 0.49
N ILE A 10 8.96 9.06 -0.61
CA ILE A 10 8.17 9.37 -1.80
C ILE A 10 8.40 8.24 -2.81
N TYR A 11 7.33 7.52 -3.15
CA TYR A 11 7.41 6.34 -3.99
C TYR A 11 6.29 6.35 -5.04
N ARG A 12 6.67 6.43 -6.32
CA ARG A 12 5.72 6.50 -7.45
C ARG A 12 4.64 7.57 -7.23
N SER A 13 5.07 8.80 -7.06
CA SER A 13 4.19 9.94 -6.75
C SER A 13 3.42 10.47 -7.96
N TYR A 14 3.76 10.05 -9.19
CA TYR A 14 3.36 10.66 -10.46
C TYR A 14 3.77 12.12 -10.64
N LEU A 15 4.54 12.68 -9.75
CA LEU A 15 5.20 13.95 -9.99
C LEU A 15 6.28 13.76 -11.05
N ASP A 16 6.48 14.75 -11.89
CA ASP A 16 7.66 14.79 -12.74
C ASP A 16 8.94 14.90 -11.88
N LYS A 17 10.07 14.49 -12.44
CA LYS A 17 11.35 14.43 -11.71
C LYS A 17 11.75 15.76 -11.08
N PHE A 18 11.46 16.88 -11.75
CA PHE A 18 11.80 18.20 -11.23
C PHE A 18 10.95 18.55 -10.01
N SER A 19 9.63 18.37 -10.12
CA SER A 19 8.68 18.60 -9.03
C SER A 19 8.96 17.69 -7.83
N GLU A 20 9.27 16.41 -8.06
CA GLU A 20 9.63 15.48 -6.99
C GLU A 20 10.93 15.86 -6.30
N THR A 21 11.94 16.27 -7.07
CA THR A 21 13.22 16.78 -6.55
C THR A 21 12.99 18.02 -5.69
N ARG A 22 12.20 18.97 -6.20
CA ARG A 22 11.87 20.20 -5.47
C ARG A 22 11.11 19.92 -4.17
N LEU A 23 10.18 18.95 -4.20
CA LEU A 23 9.46 18.50 -3.01
C LEU A 23 10.43 17.89 -1.98
N ASN A 24 11.36 17.05 -2.40
CA ASN A 24 12.37 16.47 -1.50
C ASN A 24 13.22 17.56 -0.83
N PHE A 25 13.72 18.55 -1.59
CA PHE A 25 14.45 19.68 -1.01
C PHE A 25 13.61 20.51 -0.05
N PHE A 26 12.34 20.74 -0.38
CA PHE A 26 11.43 21.45 0.52
C PHE A 26 11.20 20.69 1.83
N LEU A 27 11.22 19.37 1.77
CA LEU A 27 11.14 18.48 2.94
C LEU A 27 12.48 18.31 3.68
N GLY A 28 13.52 19.01 3.24
CA GLY A 28 14.84 18.99 3.87
C GLY A 28 15.62 17.67 3.66
N GLN A 29 15.38 16.98 2.57
CA GLN A 29 16.03 15.70 2.25
C GLN A 29 16.58 15.67 0.82
N ILE A 30 17.59 14.82 0.60
CA ILE A 30 18.14 14.57 -0.73
C ILE A 30 17.22 13.59 -1.46
N PRO A 31 16.87 13.85 -2.73
CA PRO A 31 16.05 12.93 -3.52
C PRO A 31 16.71 11.56 -3.63
N THR A 32 15.99 10.52 -3.30
CA THR A 32 16.37 9.15 -3.57
C THR A 32 15.63 8.69 -4.80
N PHE A 33 16.32 8.55 -5.92
CA PHE A 33 15.71 8.00 -7.13
C PHE A 33 15.54 6.50 -6.95
N GLU A 34 14.36 6.04 -7.27
CA GLU A 34 13.99 4.66 -7.19
C GLU A 34 14.81 3.83 -8.19
N THR A 35 15.56 2.86 -7.69
CA THR A 35 16.05 1.77 -8.52
C THR A 35 14.92 0.74 -8.61
N LEU A 36 14.34 0.62 -9.79
CA LEU A 36 13.39 -0.45 -10.09
C LEU A 36 14.11 -1.79 -9.90
N ASP A 37 13.79 -2.47 -8.84
CA ASP A 37 14.26 -3.85 -8.65
C ASP A 37 13.51 -4.74 -9.65
N LYS A 38 14.21 -5.13 -10.72
CA LYS A 38 13.66 -5.91 -11.83
C LYS A 38 13.39 -7.37 -11.47
N ASN A 39 13.81 -7.84 -10.30
CA ASN A 39 13.80 -9.26 -9.92
C ASN A 39 12.80 -9.57 -8.80
N GLN A 40 11.59 -9.06 -8.88
CA GLN A 40 10.57 -9.30 -7.85
C GLN A 40 9.60 -10.44 -8.19
N GLU A 41 9.93 -11.27 -9.18
CA GLU A 41 9.11 -12.43 -9.49
C GLU A 41 9.13 -13.42 -8.33
N MET A 42 7.97 -13.63 -7.75
CA MET A 42 7.77 -14.68 -6.75
C MET A 42 7.13 -15.89 -7.44
N ILE A 43 7.73 -17.05 -7.21
CA ILE A 43 7.12 -18.31 -7.65
C ILE A 43 5.90 -18.58 -6.77
N PRO A 44 4.68 -18.60 -7.32
CA PRO A 44 3.49 -18.90 -6.52
C PRO A 44 3.61 -20.28 -5.88
N ARG A 45 3.42 -20.34 -4.57
CA ARG A 45 3.37 -21.60 -3.82
C ARG A 45 1.92 -21.94 -3.49
N TYR A 46 1.61 -23.20 -3.43
CA TYR A 46 0.30 -23.67 -3.00
C TYR A 46 0.46 -24.70 -1.89
N ASN A 47 -0.19 -24.47 -0.76
CA ASN A 47 -0.21 -25.41 0.36
C ASN A 47 -1.64 -25.70 0.80
N LYS A 48 -2.14 -26.86 0.40
CA LYS A 48 -3.50 -27.32 0.69
C LYS A 48 -3.80 -27.29 2.20
N LYS A 49 -2.89 -27.77 3.04
CA LYS A 49 -3.08 -27.80 4.50
C LYS A 49 -3.25 -26.40 5.11
N LYS A 50 -2.42 -25.42 4.70
CA LYS A 50 -2.58 -24.03 5.14
C LYS A 50 -3.93 -23.45 4.73
N ARG A 51 -4.43 -23.80 3.54
CA ARG A 51 -5.71 -23.32 3.01
C ARG A 51 -6.90 -23.96 3.72
N GLU A 52 -6.81 -25.24 4.05
CA GLU A 52 -7.86 -25.94 4.79
C GLU A 52 -8.10 -25.36 6.19
N ILE A 53 -7.07 -24.85 6.86
CA ILE A 53 -7.19 -24.18 8.17
C ILE A 53 -8.08 -22.91 8.08
N LEU A 54 -8.15 -22.27 6.93
CA LEU A 54 -9.01 -21.10 6.71
C LEU A 54 -10.49 -21.46 6.60
N ASN A 55 -10.82 -22.73 6.45
CA ASN A 55 -12.20 -23.22 6.36
C ASN A 55 -12.82 -23.31 7.77
N LEU A 56 -13.05 -22.14 8.38
CA LEU A 56 -13.63 -22.03 9.71
C LEU A 56 -15.15 -22.19 9.61
N ASP A 57 -15.64 -23.40 9.82
CA ASP A 57 -17.08 -23.67 9.98
C ASP A 57 -17.54 -23.12 11.33
N LYS A 58 -18.21 -21.96 11.33
CA LYS A 58 -18.91 -21.43 12.50
C LYS A 58 -20.36 -21.85 12.44
N LYS A 59 -20.88 -22.36 13.57
CA LYS A 59 -22.25 -22.94 13.68
C LYS A 59 -23.40 -21.95 13.42
N LYS A 60 -23.15 -20.63 13.44
CA LYS A 60 -24.17 -19.59 13.23
C LYS A 60 -23.70 -18.58 12.20
N VAL A 61 -23.85 -18.90 10.93
CA VAL A 61 -23.54 -18.01 9.81
C VAL A 61 -24.65 -18.05 8.78
N THR A 62 -24.87 -16.97 8.06
CA THR A 62 -25.80 -16.92 6.93
C THR A 62 -25.33 -17.84 5.81
N GLU A 63 -26.24 -18.20 4.91
CA GLU A 63 -25.92 -19.05 3.75
C GLU A 63 -24.85 -18.38 2.85
N ILE A 64 -24.98 -17.09 2.59
CA ILE A 64 -24.00 -16.30 1.83
C ILE A 64 -22.62 -16.33 2.51
N GLU A 65 -22.59 -16.10 3.82
CA GLU A 65 -21.32 -16.14 4.57
C GLU A 65 -20.67 -17.51 4.50
N ARG A 66 -21.46 -18.58 4.55
CA ARG A 66 -20.95 -19.95 4.40
C ARG A 66 -20.33 -20.19 3.03
N VAL A 67 -20.97 -19.70 1.97
CA VAL A 67 -20.41 -19.79 0.60
C VAL A 67 -19.10 -19.01 0.50
N ILE A 68 -19.06 -17.76 0.99
CA ILE A 68 -17.86 -16.93 0.98
C ILE A 68 -16.72 -17.63 1.73
N ARG A 69 -16.98 -18.16 2.92
CA ARG A 69 -15.97 -18.88 3.73
C ARG A 69 -15.39 -20.10 3.01
N LYS A 70 -16.22 -20.84 2.26
CA LYS A 70 -15.75 -21.97 1.43
C LYS A 70 -14.92 -21.53 0.21
N LEU A 71 -15.15 -20.33 -0.30
CA LEU A 71 -14.42 -19.79 -1.44
C LEU A 71 -13.08 -19.18 -1.04
N ILE A 72 -12.99 -18.48 0.09
CA ILE A 72 -11.77 -17.80 0.54
C ILE A 72 -10.53 -18.69 0.43
N PRO A 73 -10.52 -19.94 0.95
CA PRO A 73 -9.34 -20.81 0.86
C PRO A 73 -8.92 -21.13 -0.59
N LYS A 74 -9.83 -21.02 -1.54
CA LYS A 74 -9.58 -21.33 -2.95
C LYS A 74 -9.07 -20.13 -3.74
N ILE A 75 -9.53 -18.93 -3.41
CA ILE A 75 -9.29 -17.71 -4.18
C ILE A 75 -8.25 -16.77 -3.58
N ILE A 76 -7.88 -16.95 -2.30
CA ILE A 76 -6.88 -16.09 -1.67
C ILE A 76 -5.54 -16.18 -2.42
N PRO A 77 -4.96 -15.05 -2.85
CA PRO A 77 -3.65 -15.05 -3.50
C PRO A 77 -2.56 -15.62 -2.58
N SER A 78 -1.62 -16.37 -3.16
CA SER A 78 -0.53 -16.99 -2.39
C SER A 78 0.36 -15.97 -1.68
N CYS A 79 0.47 -14.76 -2.20
CA CYS A 79 1.21 -13.66 -1.56
C CYS A 79 0.66 -13.29 -0.18
N PHE A 80 -0.62 -13.55 0.09
CA PHE A 80 -1.23 -13.30 1.40
C PHE A 80 -1.29 -14.52 2.32
N LEU A 81 -0.80 -15.66 1.87
CA LEU A 81 -0.85 -16.88 2.66
C LEU A 81 0.47 -17.66 2.62
N GLU A 82 0.75 -18.34 1.50
CA GLU A 82 1.92 -19.23 1.43
C GLU A 82 3.24 -18.46 1.30
N ASN A 83 3.24 -17.39 0.52
CA ASN A 83 4.42 -16.58 0.24
C ASN A 83 4.55 -15.34 1.14
N PHE A 84 3.66 -15.17 2.12
CA PHE A 84 3.61 -13.93 2.91
C PHE A 84 4.93 -13.64 3.64
N GLU A 85 5.52 -14.61 4.32
CA GLU A 85 6.77 -14.40 5.05
C GLU A 85 7.94 -14.11 4.10
N GLU A 86 8.03 -14.82 2.97
CA GLU A 86 9.04 -14.54 1.95
C GLU A 86 8.90 -13.13 1.38
N LEU A 87 7.66 -12.71 1.11
CA LEU A 87 7.36 -11.38 0.61
C LEU A 87 7.73 -10.29 1.63
N LYS A 88 7.42 -10.55 2.89
CA LYS A 88 7.78 -9.67 4.00
C LYS A 88 9.29 -9.51 4.12
N GLU A 89 10.04 -10.62 4.14
CA GLU A 89 11.51 -10.58 4.20
C GLU A 89 12.09 -9.79 3.04
N LYS A 90 11.65 -10.04 1.80
CA LYS A 90 12.06 -9.28 0.62
C LYS A 90 11.73 -7.79 0.75
N ALA A 91 10.55 -7.44 1.25
CA ALA A 91 10.14 -6.05 1.43
C ALA A 91 11.06 -5.29 2.40
N PHE A 92 11.52 -5.95 3.47
CA PHE A 92 12.42 -5.33 4.46
C PHE A 92 13.90 -5.35 4.05
N GLN A 93 14.28 -6.12 3.05
CA GLN A 93 15.61 -6.09 2.45
C GLN A 93 15.78 -4.95 1.44
N LEU A 94 14.69 -4.35 0.98
CA LEU A 94 14.76 -3.21 0.07
C LEU A 94 15.44 -1.99 0.74
N PRO A 95 16.13 -1.15 -0.04
CA PRO A 95 16.84 0.01 0.48
C PRO A 95 15.90 1.18 0.84
N TRP A 96 14.74 0.84 1.39
CA TRP A 96 13.73 1.79 1.84
C TRP A 96 14.00 2.28 3.27
N PRO A 97 13.50 3.45 3.67
CA PRO A 97 13.75 3.99 5.00
C PRO A 97 13.26 3.08 6.11
N SER A 98 14.07 2.86 7.13
CA SER A 98 13.70 2.01 8.27
C SER A 98 12.63 2.64 9.17
N ASN A 99 12.58 3.98 9.23
CA ASN A 99 11.63 4.71 10.08
C ASN A 99 11.20 6.03 9.41
N PRO A 100 10.38 5.97 8.34
CA PRO A 100 9.92 7.18 7.67
C PRO A 100 8.93 7.94 8.53
N ARG A 101 8.97 9.27 8.46
CA ARG A 101 7.95 10.15 9.07
C ARG A 101 6.61 9.99 8.37
N ALA A 102 6.68 9.95 7.04
CA ALA A 102 5.52 9.73 6.19
C ALA A 102 5.91 8.98 4.93
N ILE A 103 4.97 8.23 4.42
CA ILE A 103 5.02 7.49 3.16
C ILE A 103 4.06 8.18 2.21
N ILE A 104 4.55 8.53 1.02
CA ILE A 104 3.80 9.25 0.00
C ILE A 104 3.82 8.42 -1.27
N THR A 105 2.66 8.12 -1.83
CA THR A 105 2.53 7.40 -3.10
C THR A 105 1.29 7.85 -3.85
N ALA A 106 1.21 7.55 -5.14
CA ALA A 106 -0.02 7.74 -5.90
C ALA A 106 -0.81 6.43 -6.07
N ASN A 107 -0.16 5.31 -6.44
CA ASN A 107 -0.89 4.05 -6.70
C ASN A 107 -0.13 2.77 -6.32
N SER A 108 0.99 2.85 -5.63
CA SER A 108 1.78 1.65 -5.32
C SER A 108 1.03 0.66 -4.41
N TYR A 109 0.03 1.12 -3.68
CA TYR A 109 -0.87 0.27 -2.89
C TYR A 109 -1.76 -0.65 -3.74
N GLU A 110 -1.91 -0.38 -5.04
CA GLU A 110 -2.72 -1.23 -5.92
C GLU A 110 -1.94 -2.42 -6.47
N PHE A 111 -0.69 -2.20 -6.89
CA PHE A 111 0.03 -3.14 -7.77
C PHE A 111 1.36 -3.65 -7.19
N ASN A 112 1.80 -3.13 -6.04
CA ASN A 112 3.10 -3.52 -5.48
C ASN A 112 2.95 -4.16 -4.10
N GLU A 113 2.98 -5.49 -4.07
CA GLU A 113 2.79 -6.26 -2.83
C GLU A 113 3.92 -6.02 -1.82
N LEU A 114 5.16 -5.83 -2.27
CA LEU A 114 6.28 -5.49 -1.38
C LEU A 114 6.06 -4.13 -0.72
N PHE A 115 5.60 -3.15 -1.50
CA PHE A 115 5.26 -1.83 -0.96
C PHE A 115 4.11 -1.91 0.05
N LYS A 116 3.05 -2.66 -0.27
CA LYS A 116 1.90 -2.80 0.64
C LYS A 116 2.30 -3.37 1.99
N ILE A 117 3.07 -4.45 2.00
CA ILE A 117 3.53 -5.08 3.24
C ILE A 117 4.42 -4.14 4.03
N TRP A 118 5.45 -3.58 3.38
CA TRP A 118 6.36 -2.66 4.05
C TRP A 118 5.63 -1.42 4.60
N ALA A 119 4.77 -0.80 3.80
CA ALA A 119 4.01 0.38 4.21
C ALA A 119 3.07 0.07 5.37
N ALA A 120 2.35 -1.07 5.34
CA ALA A 120 1.46 -1.49 6.42
C ALA A 120 2.21 -1.62 7.75
N PHE A 121 3.40 -2.23 7.76
CA PHE A 121 4.23 -2.31 8.95
C PHE A 121 4.70 -0.93 9.42
N LYS A 122 5.16 -0.06 8.52
CA LYS A 122 5.61 1.28 8.89
C LYS A 122 4.48 2.18 9.41
N ILE A 123 3.28 2.05 8.85
CA ILE A 123 2.08 2.72 9.35
C ILE A 123 1.73 2.22 10.75
N SER A 124 1.78 0.92 11.00
CA SER A 124 1.55 0.37 12.34
C SER A 124 2.60 0.81 13.38
N GLU A 125 3.81 1.17 12.93
CA GLU A 125 4.88 1.76 13.75
C GLU A 125 4.74 3.29 13.92
N GLY A 126 3.70 3.92 13.33
CA GLY A 126 3.38 5.33 13.51
C GLY A 126 3.77 6.25 12.36
N SER A 127 4.22 5.72 11.22
CA SER A 127 4.42 6.51 10.00
C SER A 127 3.08 7.03 9.48
N LYS A 128 3.06 8.27 8.98
CA LYS A 128 1.89 8.82 8.30
C LYS A 128 1.80 8.31 6.87
N TYR A 129 0.59 8.14 6.36
CA TYR A 129 0.36 7.66 5.02
C TYR A 129 -0.41 8.66 4.18
N PHE A 130 0.21 9.12 3.09
CA PHE A 130 -0.35 10.12 2.19
C PHE A 130 -0.48 9.56 0.78
N ILE A 131 -1.65 9.75 0.19
CA ILE A 131 -1.91 9.30 -1.17
C ILE A 131 -2.15 10.51 -2.07
N PHE A 132 -1.49 10.52 -3.24
CA PHE A 132 -1.71 11.49 -4.29
C PHE A 132 -2.69 10.90 -5.30
N GLN A 133 -3.59 11.73 -5.78
CA GLN A 133 -4.50 11.34 -6.86
C GLN A 133 -3.72 10.88 -8.09
N HIS A 134 -4.10 9.76 -8.69
CA HIS A 134 -3.44 9.17 -9.85
C HIS A 134 -4.33 9.09 -11.10
N GLY A 135 -5.53 9.59 -11.06
CA GLY A 135 -6.45 9.57 -12.20
C GLY A 135 -7.60 10.56 -12.06
N SER A 136 -8.38 10.72 -13.12
CA SER A 136 -9.48 11.68 -13.19
C SER A 136 -10.78 11.20 -12.51
N LEU A 137 -10.94 9.91 -12.31
CA LEU A 137 -12.18 9.29 -11.81
C LEU A 137 -12.54 9.69 -10.38
N ASN A 138 -11.56 10.11 -9.59
CA ASN A 138 -11.77 10.51 -8.19
C ASN A 138 -12.29 11.94 -8.03
N SER A 139 -12.61 12.64 -9.12
CA SER A 139 -13.14 14.01 -9.06
C SER A 139 -14.62 14.09 -8.68
N ASN A 140 -15.38 13.00 -8.80
CA ASN A 140 -16.78 12.95 -8.42
C ASN A 140 -16.97 12.77 -6.91
N SER A 141 -17.57 13.77 -6.28
CA SER A 141 -17.75 13.86 -4.82
C SER A 141 -18.42 12.64 -4.18
N ILE A 142 -19.29 11.95 -4.89
CA ILE A 142 -20.07 10.79 -4.39
C ILE A 142 -19.17 9.52 -4.26
N LEU A 143 -18.15 9.37 -5.11
CA LEU A 143 -17.26 8.20 -5.06
C LEU A 143 -16.11 8.36 -4.06
N LYS A 144 -15.85 9.58 -3.60
CA LYS A 144 -14.73 9.88 -2.70
C LYS A 144 -14.77 9.10 -1.39
N GLU A 145 -15.93 8.99 -0.79
CA GLU A 145 -16.10 8.34 0.53
C GLU A 145 -16.09 6.80 0.43
N MET A 146 -16.16 6.26 -0.78
CA MET A 146 -16.23 4.82 -1.04
C MET A 146 -14.92 4.20 -1.56
N THR A 147 -13.91 5.01 -1.87
CA THR A 147 -12.64 4.47 -2.37
C THR A 147 -11.72 4.07 -1.22
N ASN A 148 -11.06 2.92 -1.37
CA ASN A 148 -10.11 2.40 -0.37
C ASN A 148 -9.02 3.42 -0.02
N GLU A 149 -8.63 4.27 -0.97
CA GLU A 149 -7.61 5.30 -0.81
C GLU A 149 -7.93 6.27 0.34
N TYR A 150 -9.17 6.70 0.43
CA TYR A 150 -9.62 7.62 1.49
C TYR A 150 -9.68 6.95 2.86
N VAL A 151 -9.99 5.66 2.88
CA VAL A 151 -10.13 4.91 4.12
C VAL A 151 -8.77 4.59 4.74
N VAL A 152 -7.76 4.32 3.90
CA VAL A 152 -6.46 3.83 4.36
C VAL A 152 -5.41 4.91 4.58
N CYS A 153 -5.62 6.15 4.09
CA CYS A 153 -4.64 7.22 4.20
C CYS A 153 -4.97 8.23 5.30
N ASP A 154 -3.93 8.84 5.89
CA ASP A 154 -4.09 9.98 6.80
C ASP A 154 -4.51 11.24 6.03
N LYS A 155 -4.03 11.41 4.78
CA LYS A 155 -4.42 12.51 3.88
C LYS A 155 -4.38 12.07 2.43
N PHE A 156 -5.39 12.48 1.70
CA PHE A 156 -5.47 12.35 0.26
C PHE A 156 -5.25 13.72 -0.41
N PHE A 157 -4.29 13.78 -1.34
CA PHE A 157 -3.99 14.98 -2.11
C PHE A 157 -4.53 14.84 -3.52
N TYR A 158 -5.34 15.77 -3.95
CA TYR A 158 -5.93 15.78 -5.28
C TYR A 158 -5.63 17.11 -5.99
N TRP A 159 -5.55 17.07 -7.29
CA TRP A 159 -5.48 18.25 -8.13
C TRP A 159 -6.89 18.67 -8.54
N GLY A 160 -7.12 19.97 -8.57
CA GLY A 160 -8.40 20.57 -8.94
C GLY A 160 -8.91 21.55 -7.92
N LYS A 161 -10.12 22.06 -8.17
CA LYS A 161 -10.74 23.03 -7.28
C LYS A 161 -11.11 22.39 -5.96
N LYS A 162 -10.84 23.11 -4.87
CA LYS A 162 -11.28 22.73 -3.52
C LYS A 162 -12.80 22.57 -3.53
N PHE A 163 -13.30 21.38 -3.36
CA PHE A 163 -14.72 21.18 -3.13
C PHE A 163 -15.05 21.70 -1.74
N ASN A 164 -15.82 22.80 -1.66
CA ASN A 164 -16.39 23.24 -0.40
C ASN A 164 -17.43 22.17 0.00
N ASN A 165 -17.07 21.30 0.91
CA ASN A 165 -18.07 20.54 1.65
C ASN A 165 -18.82 21.58 2.52
N LYS A 166 -19.92 22.08 2.02
CA LYS A 166 -20.94 22.63 2.92
C LYS A 166 -21.48 21.41 3.68
N LYS A 167 -21.11 21.32 4.97
CA LYS A 167 -21.85 20.54 5.93
C LYS A 167 -23.25 21.08 6.07
#